data_9c7c4a28f6dc7e4436d44d4da3a2ef49
#
_entry.id   9c7c4a28f6dc7e4436d44d4da3a2ef49
#
_cell.length_a   1.000
_cell.length_b   1.000
_cell.length_c   1.000
_cell.angle_alpha   90.00
_cell.angle_beta   90.00
_cell.angle_gamma   90.00
#
_symmetry.space_group_name_H-M   'P 1'
#
loop_
_entity.id
_entity.type
_entity.pdbx_description
1 polymer ?
#
loop_
_entity_poly.entity_id
_entity_poly.type
_entity_poly.pdbx_seq_one_letter_code
_entity_poly.pdbx_strand_id
1 'polypeptide(L)'
;MQNGLIYGLEDRPPLKDTLFAAMQHLLAIFVAIITPPLIISGTLGFDVETTSFLVSMSLFVSGIATFIQCKRFGGVGCGLLCVQGTSFSFISPIIMAGAIGGLPAIFGATMVGAFAEILVSRILKYAMKIITPLVSGIVVTLIGISLIKVGITSCGGGASAIENGTFGSYLNLGIAALVLLLIVLFNRSSNRYLRMGSIIIGIAIGYAVSFFCGMVDFGTMPEYSIFNVPVPFKYGVSFDISAIVAFAIVYVITAIEAYGDITANSLISGEPVEGQTFLKRAQGGILADGLNSFIAGALNSFPNSVFAQNNGMIQLTGVASRYVGYFIALFLVFLGFFPIVGVIFSFMPDPVLGGATLLMFGTVASAGVKIIASQQIDRKATLVIAISFSMGLGVELYPDILMQFPETIRNIFSSGITTGGLAAIISNMVIRIKE
;
A
#
# COMPACT_ATOMS: atom_id res chain seq x y z
N MET A 1 -17.20 10.42 -27.37
CA MET A 1 -17.64 9.21 -26.65
C MET A 1 -16.88 9.20 -25.33
N GLN A 2 -17.59 9.24 -24.21
CA GLN A 2 -16.99 9.22 -22.88
C GLN A 2 -16.23 7.88 -22.68
N ASN A 3 -14.95 7.93 -22.74
CA ASN A 3 -13.89 6.99 -22.31
C ASN A 3 -14.19 5.47 -22.15
N GLY A 4 -15.14 4.89 -22.87
CA GLY A 4 -15.46 3.45 -22.77
C GLY A 4 -16.07 3.00 -21.43
N LEU A 5 -16.53 3.94 -20.60
CA LEU A 5 -17.20 3.63 -19.34
C LEU A 5 -18.60 3.07 -19.59
N ILE A 6 -18.93 2.00 -18.86
CA ILE A 6 -20.30 1.44 -18.83
C ILE A 6 -21.13 2.23 -17.80
N TYR A 7 -20.52 2.56 -16.65
CA TYR A 7 -21.12 3.37 -15.58
C TYR A 7 -20.18 4.50 -15.17
N GLY A 8 -20.65 5.72 -15.29
CA GLY A 8 -19.95 6.92 -14.87
C GLY A 8 -19.99 7.14 -13.35
N LEU A 9 -19.36 8.23 -12.90
CA LEU A 9 -19.13 8.51 -11.47
C LEU A 9 -20.40 8.54 -10.61
N GLU A 10 -21.46 9.21 -11.10
CA GLU A 10 -22.73 9.40 -10.37
C GLU A 10 -23.80 8.36 -10.72
N ASP A 11 -23.50 7.45 -11.65
CA ASP A 11 -24.44 6.41 -12.05
C ASP A 11 -24.68 5.44 -10.88
N ARG A 12 -25.91 4.94 -10.77
CA ARG A 12 -26.31 3.93 -9.81
C ARG A 12 -26.62 2.62 -10.54
N PRO A 13 -25.63 1.75 -10.73
CA PRO A 13 -25.88 0.48 -11.40
C PRO A 13 -26.93 -0.36 -10.69
N PRO A 14 -27.64 -1.25 -11.38
CA PRO A 14 -28.49 -2.25 -10.75
C PRO A 14 -27.73 -3.03 -9.69
N LEU A 15 -28.44 -3.48 -8.64
CA LEU A 15 -27.80 -4.15 -7.50
C LEU A 15 -26.90 -5.33 -7.91
N LYS A 16 -27.34 -6.11 -8.91
CA LYS A 16 -26.57 -7.25 -9.44
C LYS A 16 -25.23 -6.79 -10.03
N ASP A 17 -25.23 -5.74 -10.85
CA ASP A 17 -24.02 -5.22 -11.48
C ASP A 17 -23.11 -4.54 -10.43
N THR A 18 -23.73 -3.84 -9.45
CA THR A 18 -23.02 -3.23 -8.32
C THR A 18 -22.29 -4.28 -7.49
N LEU A 19 -22.96 -5.35 -7.07
CA LEU A 19 -22.35 -6.43 -6.29
C LEU A 19 -21.26 -7.14 -7.08
N PHE A 20 -21.50 -7.39 -8.35
CA PHE A 20 -20.51 -8.03 -9.22
C PHE A 20 -19.26 -7.16 -9.39
N ALA A 21 -19.42 -5.87 -9.70
CA ALA A 21 -18.30 -4.95 -9.82
C ALA A 21 -17.56 -4.77 -8.48
N ALA A 22 -18.30 -4.61 -7.37
CA ALA A 22 -17.70 -4.51 -6.05
C ALA A 22 -16.87 -5.74 -5.68
N MET A 23 -17.36 -6.95 -5.98
CA MET A 23 -16.61 -8.18 -5.78
C MET A 23 -15.34 -8.23 -6.64
N GLN A 24 -15.41 -7.76 -7.88
CA GLN A 24 -14.25 -7.70 -8.76
C GLN A 24 -13.16 -6.77 -8.22
N HIS A 25 -13.54 -5.58 -7.77
CA HIS A 25 -12.61 -4.64 -7.14
C HIS A 25 -12.04 -5.23 -5.83
N LEU A 26 -12.89 -5.82 -4.99
CA LEU A 26 -12.45 -6.47 -3.76
C LEU A 26 -11.39 -7.55 -4.02
N LEU A 27 -11.63 -8.45 -4.96
CA LEU A 27 -10.69 -9.52 -5.30
C LEU A 27 -9.33 -8.97 -5.77
N ALA A 28 -9.32 -7.85 -6.48
CA ALA A 28 -8.10 -7.24 -6.97
C ALA A 28 -7.25 -6.56 -5.88
N ILE A 29 -7.91 -6.07 -4.81
CA ILE A 29 -7.24 -5.27 -3.74
C ILE A 29 -7.07 -6.03 -2.44
N PHE A 30 -7.84 -7.10 -2.21
CA PHE A 30 -7.88 -7.84 -0.94
C PHE A 30 -6.48 -8.24 -0.46
N VAL A 31 -5.72 -8.90 -1.33
CA VAL A 31 -4.35 -9.34 -1.00
C VAL A 31 -3.45 -8.15 -0.69
N ALA A 32 -3.57 -7.05 -1.43
CA ALA A 32 -2.77 -5.86 -1.19
C ALA A 32 -3.05 -5.24 0.19
N ILE A 33 -4.27 -5.34 0.71
CA ILE A 33 -4.63 -4.84 2.05
C ILE A 33 -4.04 -5.71 3.16
N ILE A 34 -4.08 -7.04 3.02
CA ILE A 34 -3.64 -7.97 4.07
C ILE A 34 -2.13 -8.23 4.07
N THR A 35 -1.46 -8.00 2.95
CA THR A 35 -0.02 -8.26 2.80
C THR A 35 0.86 -7.45 3.76
N PRO A 36 0.71 -6.11 3.90
CA PRO A 36 1.55 -5.35 4.81
C PRO A 36 1.46 -5.82 6.26
N PRO A 37 0.26 -6.01 6.87
CA PRO A 37 0.18 -6.56 8.23
C PRO A 37 0.82 -7.94 8.38
N LEU A 38 0.74 -8.82 7.37
CA LEU A 38 1.40 -10.13 7.42
C LEU A 38 2.92 -10.00 7.39
N ILE A 39 3.48 -9.17 6.50
CA ILE A 39 4.91 -8.90 6.42
C ILE A 39 5.43 -8.29 7.73
N ILE A 40 4.72 -7.29 8.27
CA ILE A 40 5.11 -6.62 9.51
C ILE A 40 5.09 -7.61 10.67
N SER A 41 4.03 -8.39 10.79
CA SER A 41 3.87 -9.39 11.84
C SER A 41 4.95 -10.47 11.77
N GLY A 42 5.22 -11.00 10.58
CA GLY A 42 6.29 -11.99 10.37
C GLY A 42 7.68 -11.43 10.69
N THR A 43 7.95 -10.17 10.30
CA THR A 43 9.25 -9.53 10.56
C THR A 43 9.46 -9.18 12.04
N LEU A 44 8.40 -8.78 12.76
CA LEU A 44 8.46 -8.41 14.17
C LEU A 44 8.18 -9.60 15.12
N GLY A 45 7.90 -10.79 14.58
CA GLY A 45 7.69 -12.01 15.36
C GLY A 45 6.39 -11.99 16.18
N PHE A 46 5.32 -11.36 15.68
CA PHE A 46 4.04 -11.35 16.39
C PHE A 46 3.38 -12.75 16.30
N ASP A 47 2.67 -13.11 17.37
CA ASP A 47 1.90 -14.34 17.41
C ASP A 47 0.70 -14.35 16.44
N VAL A 48 0.11 -15.50 16.24
CA VAL A 48 -1.03 -15.73 15.32
C VAL A 48 -2.25 -14.90 15.73
N GLU A 49 -2.51 -14.75 17.03
CA GLU A 49 -3.65 -13.97 17.54
C GLU A 49 -3.50 -12.49 17.19
N THR A 50 -2.33 -11.92 17.50
CA THR A 50 -2.00 -10.52 17.17
C THR A 50 -2.02 -10.30 15.67
N THR A 51 -1.40 -11.18 14.89
CA THR A 51 -1.37 -11.09 13.42
C THR A 51 -2.77 -11.11 12.83
N SER A 52 -3.61 -12.07 13.27
CA SER A 52 -5.00 -12.16 12.83
C SER A 52 -5.81 -10.91 13.16
N PHE A 53 -5.61 -10.36 14.37
CA PHE A 53 -6.25 -9.11 14.78
C PHE A 53 -5.83 -7.94 13.88
N LEU A 54 -4.53 -7.77 13.63
CA LEU A 54 -4.00 -6.70 12.79
C LEU A 54 -4.50 -6.80 11.34
N VAL A 55 -4.56 -8.01 10.78
CA VAL A 55 -5.15 -8.25 9.45
C VAL A 55 -6.63 -7.86 9.43
N SER A 56 -7.40 -8.28 10.45
CA SER A 56 -8.83 -7.96 10.57
C SER A 56 -9.04 -6.44 10.68
N MET A 57 -8.24 -5.75 11.49
CA MET A 57 -8.34 -4.29 11.64
C MET A 57 -7.91 -3.57 10.36
N SER A 58 -6.94 -4.09 9.62
CA SER A 58 -6.54 -3.52 8.34
C SER A 58 -7.67 -3.59 7.30
N LEU A 59 -8.40 -4.70 7.23
CA LEU A 59 -9.60 -4.82 6.38
C LEU A 59 -10.71 -3.87 6.83
N PHE A 60 -11.01 -3.87 8.14
CA PHE A 60 -12.06 -3.03 8.72
C PHE A 60 -11.83 -1.54 8.46
N VAL A 61 -10.63 -1.06 8.77
CA VAL A 61 -10.26 0.35 8.59
C VAL A 61 -10.18 0.71 7.11
N SER A 62 -9.69 -0.17 6.24
CA SER A 62 -9.70 0.04 4.78
C SER A 62 -11.11 0.23 4.24
N GLY A 63 -12.09 -0.48 4.80
CA GLY A 63 -13.50 -0.30 4.46
C GLY A 63 -14.02 1.08 4.87
N ILE A 64 -13.77 1.52 6.11
CA ILE A 64 -14.13 2.87 6.58
C ILE A 64 -13.47 3.94 5.70
N ALA A 65 -12.18 3.80 5.44
CA ALA A 65 -11.39 4.71 4.64
C ALA A 65 -11.92 4.83 3.20
N THR A 66 -12.23 3.69 2.57
CA THR A 66 -12.83 3.63 1.24
C THR A 66 -14.19 4.34 1.20
N PHE A 67 -15.03 4.13 2.22
CA PHE A 67 -16.33 4.80 2.32
C PHE A 67 -16.19 6.32 2.40
N ILE A 68 -15.27 6.81 3.25
CA ILE A 68 -14.99 8.24 3.41
C ILE A 68 -14.50 8.85 2.09
N GLN A 69 -13.58 8.16 1.39
CA GLN A 69 -13.07 8.63 0.09
C GLN A 69 -14.18 8.74 -0.96
N CYS A 70 -15.01 7.72 -1.09
CA CYS A 70 -16.06 7.68 -2.11
C CYS A 70 -17.22 8.63 -1.79
N LYS A 71 -17.63 8.72 -0.52
CA LYS A 71 -18.80 9.53 -0.10
C LYS A 71 -18.52 11.03 -0.09
N ARG A 72 -17.33 11.43 0.31
CA ARG A 72 -16.93 12.83 0.46
C ARG A 72 -17.77 13.61 1.47
N PHE A 73 -17.38 13.57 2.74
CA PHE A 73 -18.05 14.26 3.83
C PHE A 73 -17.49 15.67 4.02
N GLY A 74 -18.28 16.72 3.79
CA GLY A 74 -17.88 18.10 4.11
C GLY A 74 -16.54 18.55 3.52
N GLY A 75 -16.11 17.97 2.40
CA GLY A 75 -14.83 18.26 1.78
C GLY A 75 -13.71 17.27 2.13
N VAL A 76 -13.97 16.27 2.98
CA VAL A 76 -13.09 15.12 3.24
C VAL A 76 -13.46 13.99 2.29
N GLY A 77 -12.50 13.49 1.52
CA GLY A 77 -12.70 12.51 0.47
C GLY A 77 -12.60 13.09 -0.93
N CYS A 78 -12.16 12.30 -1.89
CA CYS A 78 -12.07 12.70 -3.30
C CYS A 78 -13.42 12.64 -4.03
N GLY A 79 -14.36 11.82 -3.56
CA GLY A 79 -15.67 11.62 -4.19
C GLY A 79 -15.60 10.83 -5.50
N LEU A 80 -14.57 10.02 -5.69
CA LEU A 80 -14.40 9.08 -6.79
C LEU A 80 -14.58 7.64 -6.28
N LEU A 81 -14.66 6.67 -7.19
CA LEU A 81 -14.46 5.27 -6.83
C LEU A 81 -12.98 5.07 -6.47
N CYS A 82 -12.64 5.35 -5.23
CA CYS A 82 -11.28 5.39 -4.73
C CYS A 82 -11.16 4.47 -3.50
N VAL A 83 -10.45 3.35 -3.68
CA VAL A 83 -10.25 2.38 -2.61
C VAL A 83 -8.99 2.72 -1.85
N GLN A 84 -9.08 2.61 -0.53
CA GLN A 84 -7.94 2.74 0.37
C GLN A 84 -7.61 1.43 1.07
N GLY A 85 -6.35 1.26 1.39
CA GLY A 85 -5.87 0.12 2.15
C GLY A 85 -4.53 0.39 2.79
N THR A 86 -4.01 -0.61 3.51
CA THR A 86 -2.73 -0.53 4.22
C THR A 86 -1.59 -0.20 3.26
N SER A 87 -0.89 0.89 3.51
CA SER A 87 0.15 1.41 2.64
C SER A 87 1.45 0.61 2.72
N PHE A 88 1.95 0.17 1.58
CA PHE A 88 3.26 -0.49 1.47
C PHE A 88 4.43 0.46 1.77
N SER A 89 4.26 1.76 1.54
CA SER A 89 5.28 2.79 1.73
C SER A 89 5.75 2.87 3.19
N PHE A 90 4.91 2.44 4.13
CA PHE A 90 5.20 2.49 5.56
C PHE A 90 5.82 1.21 6.13
N ILE A 91 6.01 0.14 5.36
CA ILE A 91 6.53 -1.13 5.89
C ILE A 91 7.86 -0.92 6.63
N SER A 92 8.84 -0.27 6.00
CA SER A 92 10.14 -0.03 6.63
C SER A 92 10.06 0.86 7.88
N PRO A 93 9.39 2.03 7.89
CA PRO A 93 9.20 2.82 9.10
C PRO A 93 8.42 2.10 10.19
N ILE A 94 7.44 1.25 9.84
CA ILE A 94 6.67 0.45 10.81
C ILE A 94 7.56 -0.58 11.48
N ILE A 95 8.37 -1.32 10.72
CA ILE A 95 9.31 -2.31 11.27
C ILE A 95 10.31 -1.62 12.22
N MET A 96 10.83 -0.46 11.82
CA MET A 96 11.72 0.36 12.67
C MET A 96 11.01 0.79 13.96
N ALA A 97 9.83 1.37 13.89
CA ALA A 97 9.06 1.81 15.06
C ALA A 97 8.69 0.62 15.97
N GLY A 98 8.36 -0.52 15.36
CA GLY A 98 8.08 -1.77 16.08
C GLY A 98 9.30 -2.30 16.84
N ALA A 99 10.49 -2.19 16.26
CA ALA A 99 11.74 -2.56 16.93
C ALA A 99 12.09 -1.63 18.10
N ILE A 100 11.70 -0.35 18.06
CA ILE A 100 11.93 0.64 19.12
C ILE A 100 10.97 0.44 20.29
N GLY A 101 9.67 0.33 20.03
CA GLY A 101 8.65 0.37 21.09
C GLY A 101 7.40 -0.47 20.81
N GLY A 102 7.50 -1.48 19.95
CA GLY A 102 6.40 -2.40 19.64
C GLY A 102 5.21 -1.73 18.98
N LEU A 103 4.05 -2.37 19.08
CA LEU A 103 2.79 -1.86 18.53
C LEU A 103 2.40 -0.46 19.03
N PRO A 104 2.59 -0.11 20.33
CA PRO A 104 2.28 1.24 20.80
C PRO A 104 3.03 2.33 20.06
N ALA A 105 4.32 2.13 19.75
CA ALA A 105 5.13 3.10 19.02
C ALA A 105 4.68 3.22 17.55
N ILE A 106 4.31 2.11 16.94
CA ILE A 106 3.75 2.10 15.57
C ILE A 106 2.47 2.94 15.51
N PHE A 107 1.52 2.70 16.43
CA PHE A 107 0.23 3.41 16.40
C PHE A 107 0.38 4.87 16.78
N GLY A 108 1.25 5.20 17.73
CA GLY A 108 1.56 6.59 18.07
C GLY A 108 2.16 7.35 16.89
N ALA A 109 3.15 6.76 16.20
CA ALA A 109 3.76 7.35 15.01
C ALA A 109 2.77 7.44 13.83
N THR A 110 1.91 6.43 13.65
CA THR A 110 0.82 6.46 12.66
C THR A 110 -0.09 7.66 12.87
N MET A 111 -0.57 7.87 14.08
CA MET A 111 -1.51 8.94 14.40
C MET A 111 -0.88 10.33 14.31
N VAL A 112 0.29 10.51 14.93
CA VAL A 112 0.94 11.84 14.95
C VAL A 112 1.54 12.18 13.59
N GLY A 113 2.18 11.21 12.91
CA GLY A 113 2.72 11.40 11.59
C GLY A 113 1.66 11.81 10.55
N ALA A 114 0.43 11.30 10.67
CA ALA A 114 -0.68 11.60 9.77
C ALA A 114 -1.01 13.11 9.67
N PHE A 115 -0.68 13.90 10.71
CA PHE A 115 -0.84 15.35 10.65
C PHE A 115 0.02 16.00 9.55
N ALA A 116 1.14 15.39 9.16
CA ALA A 116 1.95 15.88 8.05
C ALA A 116 1.18 15.82 6.73
N GLU A 117 0.46 14.74 6.46
CA GLU A 117 -0.37 14.59 5.25
C GLU A 117 -1.59 15.52 5.28
N ILE A 118 -2.25 15.64 6.45
CA ILE A 118 -3.33 16.60 6.66
C ILE A 118 -2.84 18.03 6.35
N LEU A 119 -1.64 18.40 6.79
CA LEU A 119 -1.03 19.70 6.49
C LEU A 119 -0.77 19.88 5.00
N VAL A 120 -0.17 18.88 4.34
CA VAL A 120 0.08 18.91 2.88
C VAL A 120 -1.22 19.14 2.13
N SER A 121 -2.33 18.50 2.53
CA SER A 121 -3.64 18.70 1.90
C SER A 121 -4.08 20.17 1.91
N ARG A 122 -3.78 20.90 2.98
CA ARG A 122 -4.15 22.33 3.13
C ARG A 122 -3.29 23.25 2.29
N ILE A 123 -2.02 22.93 2.15
CA ILE A 123 -1.06 23.72 1.36
C ILE A 123 -0.86 23.18 -0.05
N LEU A 124 -1.68 22.24 -0.51
CA LEU A 124 -1.53 21.50 -1.77
C LEU A 124 -1.30 22.44 -2.97
N LYS A 125 -2.03 23.56 -3.04
CA LYS A 125 -1.87 24.56 -4.11
C LYS A 125 -0.42 25.06 -4.25
N TYR A 126 0.30 25.15 -3.14
CA TYR A 126 1.71 25.57 -3.12
C TYR A 126 2.63 24.35 -3.29
N ALA A 127 2.28 23.25 -2.67
CA ALA A 127 3.02 22.00 -2.75
C ALA A 127 3.10 21.45 -4.19
N MET A 128 2.06 21.62 -5.01
CA MET A 128 2.03 21.20 -6.42
C MET A 128 3.12 21.86 -7.30
N LYS A 129 3.69 23.00 -6.88
CA LYS A 129 4.84 23.60 -7.59
C LYS A 129 6.12 22.79 -7.39
N ILE A 130 6.18 22.00 -6.33
CA ILE A 130 7.33 21.19 -5.92
C ILE A 130 7.06 19.73 -6.26
N ILE A 131 5.85 19.30 -6.00
CA ILE A 131 5.33 17.95 -6.27
C ILE A 131 4.95 17.87 -7.74
N THR A 132 5.95 17.60 -8.57
CA THR A 132 5.74 17.40 -10.01
C THR A 132 5.46 15.91 -10.29
N PRO A 133 4.83 15.56 -11.43
CA PRO A 133 4.67 14.16 -11.82
C PRO A 133 6.01 13.41 -11.90
N LEU A 134 7.10 14.09 -12.23
CA LEU A 134 8.44 13.51 -12.21
C LEU A 134 8.82 13.04 -10.81
N VAL A 135 8.65 13.89 -9.78
CA VAL A 135 8.94 13.55 -8.38
C VAL A 135 8.06 12.39 -7.93
N SER A 136 6.76 12.43 -8.25
CA SER A 136 5.82 11.34 -7.94
C SER A 136 6.27 10.01 -8.59
N GLY A 137 6.62 10.03 -9.86
CA GLY A 137 7.09 8.82 -10.56
C GLY A 137 8.37 8.24 -9.95
N ILE A 138 9.33 9.09 -9.56
CA ILE A 138 10.56 8.66 -8.87
C ILE A 138 10.23 7.99 -7.55
N VAL A 139 9.37 8.60 -6.74
CA VAL A 139 8.95 8.07 -5.43
C VAL A 139 8.28 6.71 -5.58
N VAL A 140 7.27 6.60 -6.46
CA VAL A 140 6.55 5.34 -6.70
C VAL A 140 7.50 4.24 -7.21
N THR A 141 8.47 4.60 -8.06
CA THR A 141 9.49 3.65 -8.52
C THR A 141 10.35 3.15 -7.35
N LEU A 142 10.83 4.07 -6.50
CA LEU A 142 11.63 3.72 -5.33
C LEU A 142 10.85 2.84 -4.34
N ILE A 143 9.57 3.13 -4.09
CA ILE A 143 8.70 2.28 -3.27
C ILE A 143 8.70 0.85 -3.81
N GLY A 144 8.40 0.69 -5.09
CA GLY A 144 8.36 -0.64 -5.70
C GLY A 144 9.69 -1.37 -5.62
N ILE A 145 10.81 -0.70 -5.93
CA ILE A 145 12.15 -1.33 -5.91
C ILE A 145 12.60 -1.67 -4.49
N SER A 146 12.42 -0.78 -3.50
CA SER A 146 12.79 -1.05 -2.11
C SER A 146 12.03 -2.25 -1.52
N LEU A 147 10.78 -2.42 -1.91
CA LEU A 147 9.95 -3.53 -1.45
C LEU A 147 10.32 -4.87 -2.12
N ILE A 148 11.04 -4.89 -3.25
CA ILE A 148 11.53 -6.13 -3.86
C ILE A 148 12.38 -6.93 -2.86
N LYS A 149 13.21 -6.25 -2.05
CA LYS A 149 14.01 -6.90 -0.99
C LYS A 149 13.12 -7.69 -0.03
N VAL A 150 12.01 -7.10 0.40
CA VAL A 150 11.04 -7.75 1.29
C VAL A 150 10.40 -8.96 0.61
N GLY A 151 9.98 -8.80 -0.66
CA GLY A 151 9.44 -9.90 -1.47
C GLY A 151 10.42 -11.08 -1.62
N ILE A 152 11.68 -10.81 -1.90
CA ILE A 152 12.73 -11.84 -2.02
C ILE A 152 12.98 -12.53 -0.67
N THR A 153 12.99 -11.76 0.44
CA THR A 153 13.12 -12.35 1.78
C THR A 153 11.98 -13.32 2.07
N SER A 154 10.75 -12.95 1.75
CA SER A 154 9.59 -13.84 1.89
C SER A 154 9.68 -15.06 0.95
N CYS A 155 10.14 -14.90 -0.30
CA CYS A 155 10.39 -16.04 -1.20
C CYS A 155 11.37 -17.05 -0.61
N GLY A 156 12.38 -16.57 0.14
CA GLY A 156 13.35 -17.41 0.83
C GLY A 156 12.81 -18.15 2.05
N GLY A 157 11.63 -17.78 2.54
CA GLY A 157 11.00 -18.38 3.74
C GLY A 157 10.87 -17.42 4.92
N GLY A 158 11.12 -16.11 4.71
CA GLY A 158 10.95 -15.08 5.71
C GLY A 158 12.03 -15.06 6.81
N ALA A 159 11.76 -14.31 7.87
CA ALA A 159 12.68 -14.15 9.00
C ALA A 159 12.93 -15.48 9.73
N SER A 160 11.91 -16.29 9.94
CA SER A 160 12.00 -17.58 10.61
C SER A 160 12.93 -18.56 9.88
N ALA A 161 12.93 -18.55 8.55
CA ALA A 161 13.83 -19.40 7.77
C ALA A 161 15.29 -18.91 7.84
N ILE A 162 15.51 -17.60 8.01
CA ILE A 162 16.86 -17.05 8.25
C ILE A 162 17.39 -17.55 9.60
N GLU A 163 16.58 -17.46 10.65
CA GLU A 163 16.95 -17.91 12.01
C GLU A 163 17.22 -19.42 12.07
N ASN A 164 16.38 -20.21 11.38
CA ASN A 164 16.49 -21.68 11.36
C ASN A 164 17.50 -22.22 10.33
N GLY A 165 18.18 -21.36 9.56
CA GLY A 165 19.15 -21.77 8.54
C GLY A 165 18.54 -22.46 7.32
N THR A 166 17.24 -22.35 7.11
CA THR A 166 16.50 -22.93 5.96
C THR A 166 16.18 -21.90 4.86
N PHE A 167 16.71 -20.70 5.00
CA PHE A 167 16.49 -19.62 4.05
C PHE A 167 16.98 -20.00 2.66
N GLY A 168 16.14 -19.75 1.64
CA GLY A 168 16.46 -20.08 0.26
C GLY A 168 16.46 -21.57 -0.06
N SER A 169 15.85 -22.43 0.76
CA SER A 169 15.69 -23.85 0.47
C SER A 169 14.98 -24.07 -0.87
N TYR A 170 15.29 -25.21 -1.53
CA TYR A 170 14.64 -25.56 -2.80
C TYR A 170 13.11 -25.59 -2.69
N LEU A 171 12.57 -25.98 -1.52
CA LEU A 171 11.14 -26.01 -1.28
C LEU A 171 10.56 -24.58 -1.23
N ASN A 172 11.18 -23.67 -0.47
CA ASN A 172 10.74 -22.28 -0.37
C ASN A 172 10.76 -21.60 -1.74
N LEU A 173 11.90 -21.70 -2.46
CA LEU A 173 12.03 -21.09 -3.77
C LEU A 173 11.09 -21.74 -4.80
N GLY A 174 10.89 -23.06 -4.72
CA GLY A 174 9.96 -23.79 -5.58
C GLY A 174 8.51 -23.32 -5.41
N ILE A 175 8.05 -23.15 -4.17
CA ILE A 175 6.69 -22.65 -3.87
C ILE A 175 6.55 -21.18 -4.36
N ALA A 176 7.51 -20.32 -4.05
CA ALA A 176 7.48 -18.92 -4.50
C ALA A 176 7.45 -18.81 -6.04
N ALA A 177 8.29 -19.58 -6.72
CA ALA A 177 8.32 -19.65 -8.18
C ALA A 177 7.00 -20.18 -8.77
N LEU A 178 6.41 -21.22 -8.16
CA LEU A 178 5.11 -21.74 -8.56
C LEU A 178 4.03 -20.68 -8.48
N VAL A 179 3.92 -19.97 -7.35
CA VAL A 179 2.92 -18.91 -7.14
C VAL A 179 3.11 -17.80 -8.16
N LEU A 180 4.35 -17.31 -8.34
CA LEU A 180 4.68 -16.28 -9.32
C LEU A 180 4.27 -16.72 -10.74
N LEU A 181 4.63 -17.93 -11.13
CA LEU A 181 4.31 -18.49 -12.45
C LEU A 181 2.81 -18.59 -12.66
N LEU A 182 2.06 -19.09 -11.68
CA LEU A 182 0.61 -19.22 -11.75
C LEU A 182 -0.06 -17.85 -11.91
N ILE A 183 0.36 -16.85 -11.15
CA ILE A 183 -0.17 -15.49 -11.27
C ILE A 183 0.07 -14.94 -12.68
N VAL A 184 1.27 -15.10 -13.23
CA VAL A 184 1.60 -14.66 -14.60
C VAL A 184 0.75 -15.39 -15.64
N LEU A 185 0.60 -16.72 -15.52
CA LEU A 185 -0.20 -17.53 -16.45
C LEU A 185 -1.69 -17.13 -16.43
N PHE A 186 -2.28 -16.98 -15.25
CA PHE A 186 -3.67 -16.56 -15.12
C PHE A 186 -3.88 -15.09 -15.56
N ASN A 187 -2.91 -14.22 -15.27
CA ASN A 187 -2.97 -12.83 -15.70
C ASN A 187 -2.90 -12.69 -17.24
N ARG A 188 -2.20 -13.59 -17.93
CA ARG A 188 -2.15 -13.68 -19.40
C ARG A 188 -3.45 -14.18 -20.02
N SER A 189 -4.37 -14.78 -19.25
CA SER A 189 -5.59 -15.39 -19.76
C SER A 189 -6.49 -14.38 -20.47
N SER A 190 -7.11 -14.80 -21.58
CA SER A 190 -8.16 -14.06 -22.25
C SER A 190 -9.46 -14.02 -21.43
N ASN A 191 -9.63 -14.97 -20.50
CA ASN A 191 -10.76 -14.98 -19.59
C ASN A 191 -10.59 -13.88 -18.55
N ARG A 192 -11.51 -12.90 -18.56
CA ARG A 192 -11.52 -11.73 -17.68
C ARG A 192 -11.48 -12.14 -16.19
N TYR A 193 -12.24 -13.15 -15.79
CA TYR A 193 -12.33 -13.60 -14.40
C TYR A 193 -11.02 -14.21 -13.90
N LEU A 194 -10.37 -15.06 -14.71
CA LEU A 194 -9.06 -15.64 -14.38
C LEU A 194 -7.98 -14.56 -14.27
N ARG A 195 -7.99 -13.60 -15.19
CA ARG A 195 -7.03 -12.50 -15.15
C ARG A 195 -7.19 -11.62 -13.91
N MET A 196 -8.44 -11.31 -13.52
CA MET A 196 -8.72 -10.47 -12.35
C MET A 196 -8.42 -11.18 -11.03
N GLY A 197 -8.74 -12.47 -10.94
CA GLY A 197 -8.48 -13.31 -9.76
C GLY A 197 -7.07 -13.89 -9.72
N SER A 198 -6.19 -13.57 -10.67
CA SER A 198 -4.89 -14.26 -10.85
C SER A 198 -4.07 -14.34 -9.57
N ILE A 199 -3.98 -13.26 -8.79
CA ILE A 199 -3.22 -13.20 -7.55
C ILE A 199 -3.86 -14.12 -6.50
N ILE A 200 -5.16 -14.03 -6.29
CA ILE A 200 -5.88 -14.85 -5.29
C ILE A 200 -5.81 -16.34 -5.67
N ILE A 201 -6.02 -16.64 -6.96
CA ILE A 201 -5.95 -18.03 -7.46
C ILE A 201 -4.53 -18.58 -7.28
N GLY A 202 -3.51 -17.80 -7.63
CA GLY A 202 -2.10 -18.18 -7.46
C GLY A 202 -1.75 -18.45 -6.00
N ILE A 203 -2.17 -17.56 -5.09
CA ILE A 203 -1.99 -17.74 -3.64
C ILE A 203 -2.75 -18.96 -3.15
N ALA A 204 -4.02 -19.15 -3.52
CA ALA A 204 -4.82 -20.29 -3.07
C ALA A 204 -4.21 -21.64 -3.48
N ILE A 205 -3.74 -21.74 -4.73
CA ILE A 205 -3.05 -22.94 -5.20
C ILE A 205 -1.72 -23.13 -4.48
N GLY A 206 -0.91 -22.07 -4.36
CA GLY A 206 0.38 -22.10 -3.65
C GLY A 206 0.21 -22.51 -2.19
N TYR A 207 -0.82 -21.99 -1.51
CA TYR A 207 -1.14 -22.33 -0.13
C TYR A 207 -1.56 -23.82 -0.02
N ALA A 208 -2.43 -24.30 -0.92
CA ALA A 208 -2.81 -25.69 -0.97
C ALA A 208 -1.60 -26.62 -1.19
N VAL A 209 -0.72 -26.30 -2.13
CA VAL A 209 0.52 -27.06 -2.37
C VAL A 209 1.42 -27.03 -1.14
N SER A 210 1.57 -25.89 -0.48
CA SER A 210 2.37 -25.77 0.75
C SER A 210 1.80 -26.62 1.88
N PHE A 211 0.47 -26.74 1.99
CA PHE A 211 -0.17 -27.63 2.95
C PHE A 211 0.18 -29.08 2.69
N PHE A 212 0.10 -29.56 1.45
CA PHE A 212 0.50 -30.94 1.09
C PHE A 212 2.00 -31.18 1.25
N CYS A 213 2.83 -30.14 1.19
CA CYS A 213 4.26 -30.22 1.47
C CYS A 213 4.61 -30.21 2.97
N GLY A 214 3.60 -30.12 3.86
CA GLY A 214 3.80 -30.09 5.31
C GLY A 214 4.36 -28.77 5.86
N MET A 215 4.23 -27.68 5.10
CA MET A 215 4.68 -26.34 5.54
C MET A 215 3.64 -25.61 6.39
N VAL A 216 2.42 -26.13 6.47
CA VAL A 216 1.29 -25.52 7.20
C VAL A 216 0.83 -26.50 8.28
N ASP A 217 0.88 -26.06 9.52
CA ASP A 217 0.38 -26.83 10.66
C ASP A 217 -0.80 -26.10 11.31
N PHE A 218 -1.99 -26.57 11.08
CA PHE A 218 -3.21 -26.06 11.72
C PHE A 218 -3.44 -26.59 13.14
N GLY A 219 -2.60 -27.51 13.63
CA GLY A 219 -2.72 -28.07 14.99
C GLY A 219 -2.48 -27.06 16.10
N THR A 220 -1.87 -25.90 15.77
CA THR A 220 -1.59 -24.80 16.69
C THR A 220 -2.61 -23.65 16.56
N MET A 221 -3.77 -23.88 15.92
CA MET A 221 -4.78 -22.83 15.82
C MET A 221 -5.21 -22.34 17.22
N PRO A 222 -5.07 -21.05 17.52
CA PRO A 222 -5.58 -20.51 18.77
C PRO A 222 -7.11 -20.55 18.79
N GLU A 223 -7.68 -20.61 19.99
CA GLU A 223 -9.10 -20.31 20.16
C GLU A 223 -9.35 -18.86 19.73
N TYR A 224 -10.18 -18.67 18.73
CA TYR A 224 -10.54 -17.33 18.24
C TYR A 224 -12.02 -17.07 18.42
N SER A 225 -12.35 -15.81 18.70
CA SER A 225 -13.72 -15.34 18.71
C SER A 225 -14.32 -15.40 17.30
N ILE A 226 -15.60 -15.71 17.17
CA ILE A 226 -16.29 -15.70 15.88
C ILE A 226 -16.29 -14.28 15.29
N PHE A 227 -16.39 -13.26 16.16
CA PHE A 227 -16.38 -11.86 15.77
C PHE A 227 -15.28 -11.08 16.48
N ASN A 228 -14.60 -10.25 15.73
CA ASN A 228 -13.63 -9.29 16.26
C ASN A 228 -14.29 -7.90 16.32
N VAL A 229 -14.44 -7.36 17.51
CA VAL A 229 -14.95 -6.02 17.69
C VAL A 229 -13.77 -5.05 17.69
N PRO A 230 -13.78 -4.00 16.88
CA PRO A 230 -12.75 -2.97 16.94
C PRO A 230 -12.70 -2.34 18.33
N VAL A 231 -11.58 -2.50 19.02
CA VAL A 231 -11.34 -1.87 20.33
C VAL A 231 -10.31 -0.78 20.12
N PRO A 232 -10.68 0.51 20.20
CA PRO A 232 -9.74 1.59 20.06
C PRO A 232 -8.61 1.46 21.10
N PHE A 233 -7.37 1.71 20.67
CA PHE A 233 -6.19 1.72 21.53
C PHE A 233 -5.93 0.41 22.30
N LYS A 234 -6.35 -0.75 21.77
CA LYS A 234 -6.17 -2.08 22.42
C LYS A 234 -4.73 -2.32 22.91
N TYR A 235 -3.75 -1.94 22.09
CA TYR A 235 -2.33 -2.11 22.39
C TYR A 235 -1.69 -0.86 23.00
N GLY A 236 -2.47 0.18 23.27
CA GLY A 236 -1.95 1.47 23.73
C GLY A 236 -1.26 2.27 22.64
N VAL A 237 -0.72 3.42 23.02
CA VAL A 237 0.06 4.30 22.14
C VAL A 237 1.29 4.82 22.90
N SER A 238 2.42 4.91 22.23
CA SER A 238 3.61 5.58 22.73
C SER A 238 4.19 6.49 21.64
N PHE A 239 4.90 7.51 22.04
CA PHE A 239 5.36 8.56 21.17
C PHE A 239 6.89 8.61 21.16
N ASP A 240 7.49 8.00 20.12
CA ASP A 240 8.91 8.13 19.82
C ASP A 240 9.12 9.17 18.73
N ILE A 241 9.99 10.14 18.99
CA ILE A 241 10.21 11.27 18.07
C ILE A 241 10.83 10.80 16.76
N SER A 242 11.74 9.83 16.78
CA SER A 242 12.39 9.34 15.56
C SER A 242 11.41 8.60 14.67
N ALA A 243 10.54 7.77 15.26
CA ALA A 243 9.46 7.09 14.56
C ALA A 243 8.44 8.09 13.98
N ILE A 244 8.01 9.08 14.76
CA ILE A 244 7.07 10.12 14.31
C ILE A 244 7.64 10.91 13.12
N VAL A 245 8.91 11.32 13.18
CA VAL A 245 9.55 12.06 12.09
C VAL A 245 9.68 11.20 10.83
N ALA A 246 10.09 9.93 10.97
CA ALA A 246 10.16 9.00 9.85
C ALA A 246 8.79 8.83 9.17
N PHE A 247 7.72 8.61 9.97
CA PHE A 247 6.35 8.52 9.46
C PHE A 247 5.90 9.83 8.79
N ALA A 248 6.15 10.98 9.41
CA ALA A 248 5.78 12.28 8.85
C ALA A 248 6.40 12.53 7.47
N ILE A 249 7.65 12.14 7.27
CA ILE A 249 8.32 12.24 5.96
C ILE A 249 7.63 11.32 4.94
N VAL A 250 7.34 10.07 5.31
CA VAL A 250 6.64 9.14 4.41
C VAL A 250 5.23 9.61 4.12
N TYR A 251 4.52 10.22 5.07
CA TYR A 251 3.21 10.83 4.83
C TYR A 251 3.25 12.01 3.83
N VAL A 252 4.33 12.77 3.79
CA VAL A 252 4.52 13.77 2.71
C VAL A 252 4.69 13.08 1.36
N ILE A 253 5.37 11.93 1.33
CA ILE A 253 5.57 11.14 0.12
C ILE A 253 4.27 10.50 -0.34
N THR A 254 3.47 9.92 0.57
CA THR A 254 2.17 9.31 0.22
C THR A 254 1.14 10.35 -0.18
N ALA A 255 1.21 11.58 0.32
CA ALA A 255 0.39 12.69 -0.21
C ALA A 255 0.67 12.96 -1.70
N ILE A 256 1.92 12.78 -2.14
CA ILE A 256 2.30 12.90 -3.56
C ILE A 256 1.74 11.73 -4.37
N GLU A 257 1.87 10.52 -3.85
CA GLU A 257 1.29 9.30 -4.43
C GLU A 257 -0.22 9.44 -4.58
N ALA A 258 -0.92 9.81 -3.50
CA ALA A 258 -2.37 10.02 -3.49
C ALA A 258 -2.81 11.09 -4.51
N TYR A 259 -2.06 12.18 -4.65
CA TYR A 259 -2.34 13.18 -5.68
C TYR A 259 -2.25 12.60 -7.10
N GLY A 260 -1.23 11.79 -7.38
CA GLY A 260 -1.05 11.11 -8.66
C GLY A 260 -2.20 10.14 -8.95
N ASP A 261 -2.58 9.32 -7.97
CA ASP A 261 -3.64 8.33 -8.11
C ASP A 261 -5.03 8.97 -8.26
N ILE A 262 -5.32 10.04 -7.52
CA ILE A 262 -6.57 10.80 -7.68
C ILE A 262 -6.63 11.47 -9.05
N THR A 263 -5.50 11.95 -9.57
CA THR A 263 -5.41 12.52 -10.92
C THR A 263 -5.73 11.45 -11.97
N ALA A 264 -5.08 10.29 -11.87
CA ALA A 264 -5.30 9.16 -12.77
C ALA A 264 -6.76 8.67 -12.70
N ASN A 265 -7.31 8.53 -11.49
CA ASN A 265 -8.70 8.14 -11.28
C ASN A 265 -9.68 9.15 -11.89
N SER A 266 -9.45 10.46 -11.68
CA SER A 266 -10.27 11.52 -12.29
C SER A 266 -10.26 11.41 -13.81
N LEU A 267 -9.08 11.25 -14.42
CA LEU A 267 -8.94 11.12 -15.88
C LEU A 267 -9.70 9.91 -16.43
N ILE A 268 -9.54 8.75 -15.79
CA ILE A 268 -10.19 7.50 -16.19
C ILE A 268 -11.71 7.60 -16.04
N SER A 269 -12.17 8.27 -14.98
CA SER A 269 -13.59 8.48 -14.68
C SER A 269 -14.24 9.58 -15.54
N GLY A 270 -13.49 10.22 -16.45
CA GLY A 270 -13.99 11.32 -17.30
C GLY A 270 -14.21 12.62 -16.54
N GLU A 271 -13.55 12.78 -15.40
CA GLU A 271 -13.66 13.93 -14.52
C GLU A 271 -12.53 14.94 -14.75
N PRO A 272 -12.71 16.22 -14.43
CA PRO A 272 -11.68 17.22 -14.59
C PRO A 272 -10.40 16.89 -13.80
N VAL A 273 -9.24 17.11 -14.43
CA VAL A 273 -7.90 16.96 -13.82
C VAL A 273 -7.19 18.31 -13.61
N GLU A 274 -7.89 19.41 -13.87
CA GLU A 274 -7.40 20.79 -13.70
C GLU A 274 -8.52 21.68 -13.13
N GLY A 275 -8.12 22.87 -12.70
CA GLY A 275 -9.05 23.88 -12.19
C GLY A 275 -9.47 23.69 -10.74
N GLN A 276 -10.41 24.51 -10.28
CA GLN A 276 -10.82 24.57 -8.87
C GLN A 276 -11.55 23.29 -8.40
N THR A 277 -12.31 22.66 -9.28
CA THR A 277 -13.05 21.42 -8.97
C THR A 277 -12.08 20.29 -8.69
N PHE A 278 -11.06 20.12 -9.53
CA PHE A 278 -10.02 19.12 -9.33
C PHE A 278 -9.18 19.42 -8.09
N LEU A 279 -8.76 20.67 -7.88
CA LEU A 279 -7.98 21.05 -6.71
C LEU A 279 -8.73 20.71 -5.40
N LYS A 280 -10.03 21.04 -5.30
CA LYS A 280 -10.85 20.68 -4.14
C LYS A 280 -11.00 19.16 -3.96
N ARG A 281 -11.06 18.39 -5.07
CA ARG A 281 -11.11 16.93 -5.06
C ARG A 281 -9.80 16.34 -4.52
N ALA A 282 -8.67 16.77 -5.05
CA ALA A 282 -7.36 16.33 -4.62
C ALA A 282 -7.07 16.70 -3.17
N GLN A 283 -7.39 17.94 -2.76
CA GLN A 283 -7.27 18.37 -1.37
C GLN A 283 -8.12 17.52 -0.42
N GLY A 284 -9.37 17.24 -0.82
CA GLY A 284 -10.29 16.41 -0.04
C GLY A 284 -9.81 14.96 0.07
N GLY A 285 -9.26 14.41 -1.01
CA GLY A 285 -8.74 13.05 -1.04
C GLY A 285 -7.50 12.87 -0.17
N ILE A 286 -6.51 13.76 -0.27
CA ILE A 286 -5.31 13.73 0.57
C ILE A 286 -5.66 14.01 2.04
N LEU A 287 -6.61 14.92 2.31
CA LEU A 287 -7.10 15.14 3.67
C LEU A 287 -7.72 13.87 4.26
N ALA A 288 -8.50 13.16 3.45
CA ALA A 288 -9.10 11.89 3.88
C ALA A 288 -8.04 10.81 4.12
N ASP A 289 -6.99 10.78 3.31
CA ASP A 289 -5.87 9.84 3.46
C ASP A 289 -5.21 9.98 4.84
N GLY A 290 -4.82 11.21 5.21
CA GLY A 290 -4.29 11.50 6.54
C GLY A 290 -5.27 11.24 7.68
N LEU A 291 -6.55 11.64 7.56
CA LEU A 291 -7.57 11.37 8.58
C LEU A 291 -7.85 9.87 8.75
N ASN A 292 -7.90 9.12 7.64
CA ASN A 292 -8.10 7.68 7.67
C ASN A 292 -6.90 6.96 8.32
N SER A 293 -5.68 7.45 8.08
CA SER A 293 -4.48 6.94 8.75
C SER A 293 -4.48 7.25 10.24
N PHE A 294 -4.97 8.43 10.66
CA PHE A 294 -5.19 8.72 12.08
C PHE A 294 -6.18 7.75 12.71
N ILE A 295 -7.31 7.49 12.04
CA ILE A 295 -8.32 6.51 12.48
C ILE A 295 -7.70 5.10 12.51
N ALA A 296 -6.85 4.76 11.54
CA ALA A 296 -6.15 3.48 11.49
C ALA A 296 -5.30 3.26 12.75
N GLY A 297 -4.47 4.23 13.13
CA GLY A 297 -3.67 4.14 14.36
C GLY A 297 -4.54 3.99 15.62
N ALA A 298 -5.65 4.73 15.72
CA ALA A 298 -6.59 4.62 16.84
C ALA A 298 -7.28 3.25 16.91
N LEU A 299 -7.54 2.62 15.77
CA LEU A 299 -8.19 1.30 15.66
C LEU A 299 -7.17 0.15 15.53
N ASN A 300 -5.91 0.37 15.92
CA ASN A 300 -4.83 -0.62 15.90
C ASN A 300 -4.59 -1.22 14.51
N SER A 301 -4.58 -0.36 13.51
CA SER A 301 -4.20 -0.67 12.12
C SER A 301 -3.05 0.22 11.68
N PHE A 302 -2.55 -0.04 10.50
CA PHE A 302 -1.41 0.66 9.91
C PHE A 302 -1.86 1.82 9.02
N PRO A 303 -0.95 2.76 8.65
CA PRO A 303 -1.26 3.85 7.73
C PRO A 303 -1.94 3.35 6.46
N ASN A 304 -2.96 4.07 6.02
CA ASN A 304 -3.67 3.82 4.78
C ASN A 304 -3.17 4.72 3.65
N SER A 305 -3.31 4.27 2.42
CA SER A 305 -3.15 5.09 1.22
C SER A 305 -4.13 4.68 0.12
N VAL A 306 -4.26 5.54 -0.88
CA VAL A 306 -5.04 5.26 -2.09
C VAL A 306 -4.37 4.15 -2.89
N PHE A 307 -5.14 3.21 -3.41
CA PHE A 307 -4.64 2.09 -4.19
C PHE A 307 -4.73 2.34 -5.70
N ALA A 308 -3.57 2.50 -6.35
CA ALA A 308 -3.45 2.61 -7.81
C ALA A 308 -4.06 1.42 -8.57
N GLN A 309 -4.04 0.22 -7.97
CA GLN A 309 -4.65 -0.99 -8.55
C GLN A 309 -6.14 -0.81 -8.84
N ASN A 310 -6.82 0.00 -8.02
CA ASN A 310 -8.23 0.33 -8.23
C ASN A 310 -8.46 1.07 -9.56
N ASN A 311 -7.52 1.94 -9.97
CA ASN A 311 -7.59 2.65 -11.24
C ASN A 311 -7.53 1.70 -12.43
N GLY A 312 -6.69 0.66 -12.34
CA GLY A 312 -6.63 -0.42 -13.31
C GLY A 312 -7.95 -1.20 -13.41
N MET A 313 -8.62 -1.40 -12.26
CA MET A 313 -9.92 -2.07 -12.22
C MET A 313 -11.02 -1.25 -12.88
N ILE A 314 -11.07 0.06 -12.66
CA ILE A 314 -12.02 0.95 -13.34
C ILE A 314 -11.83 0.87 -14.86
N GLN A 315 -10.59 0.93 -15.36
CA GLN A 315 -10.31 0.78 -16.79
C GLN A 315 -10.76 -0.58 -17.34
N LEU A 316 -10.53 -1.64 -16.58
CA LEU A 316 -10.84 -3.00 -17.01
C LEU A 316 -12.34 -3.29 -17.00
N THR A 317 -13.06 -2.78 -15.97
CA THR A 317 -14.49 -3.04 -15.79
C THR A 317 -15.37 -2.06 -16.55
N GLY A 318 -14.86 -0.87 -16.84
CA GLY A 318 -15.65 0.25 -17.34
C GLY A 318 -16.60 0.83 -16.29
N VAL A 319 -16.39 0.54 -14.99
CA VAL A 319 -17.23 0.98 -13.89
C VAL A 319 -16.47 2.00 -13.04
N ALA A 320 -16.86 3.26 -13.12
CA ALA A 320 -16.29 4.37 -12.33
C ALA A 320 -17.24 4.85 -11.20
N SER A 321 -18.39 4.20 -11.02
CA SER A 321 -19.43 4.63 -10.09
C SER A 321 -18.94 4.57 -8.63
N ARG A 322 -18.97 5.71 -7.94
CA ARG A 322 -18.64 5.79 -6.52
C ARG A 322 -19.60 5.00 -5.62
N TYR A 323 -20.80 4.70 -6.08
CA TYR A 323 -21.78 3.88 -5.37
C TYR A 323 -21.29 2.43 -5.24
N VAL A 324 -20.56 1.92 -6.23
CA VAL A 324 -19.87 0.62 -6.14
C VAL A 324 -18.84 0.63 -5.02
N GLY A 325 -18.15 1.76 -4.80
CA GLY A 325 -17.22 1.94 -3.68
C GLY A 325 -17.85 1.76 -2.31
N TYR A 326 -19.13 2.10 -2.13
CA TYR A 326 -19.83 1.86 -0.87
C TYR A 326 -20.03 0.37 -0.56
N PHE A 327 -20.25 -0.45 -1.60
CA PHE A 327 -20.36 -1.90 -1.45
C PHE A 327 -18.98 -2.54 -1.21
N ILE A 328 -17.94 -2.04 -1.86
CA ILE A 328 -16.56 -2.48 -1.57
C ILE A 328 -16.24 -2.19 -0.09
N ALA A 329 -16.55 -0.99 0.37
CA ALA A 329 -16.36 -0.59 1.76
C ALA A 329 -17.13 -1.49 2.73
N LEU A 330 -18.39 -1.79 2.42
CA LEU A 330 -19.22 -2.70 3.22
C LEU A 330 -18.61 -4.10 3.30
N PHE A 331 -18.13 -4.66 2.17
CA PHE A 331 -17.49 -5.97 2.14
C PHE A 331 -16.20 -5.99 2.97
N LEU A 332 -15.37 -4.95 2.87
CA LEU A 332 -14.14 -4.85 3.65
C LEU A 332 -14.41 -4.76 5.15
N VAL A 333 -15.38 -3.92 5.56
CA VAL A 333 -15.82 -3.83 6.97
C VAL A 333 -16.34 -5.18 7.45
N PHE A 334 -17.19 -5.84 6.64
CA PHE A 334 -17.73 -7.14 6.98
C PHE A 334 -16.62 -8.19 7.17
N LEU A 335 -15.67 -8.28 6.23
CA LEU A 335 -14.54 -9.21 6.34
C LEU A 335 -13.65 -8.90 7.56
N GLY A 336 -13.49 -7.63 7.92
CA GLY A 336 -12.73 -7.22 9.10
C GLY A 336 -13.35 -7.63 10.45
N PHE A 337 -14.66 -7.94 10.49
CA PHE A 337 -15.29 -8.49 11.69
C PHE A 337 -15.00 -9.96 11.94
N PHE A 338 -14.48 -10.70 10.93
CA PHE A 338 -14.24 -12.14 11.04
C PHE A 338 -12.75 -12.46 11.19
N PRO A 339 -12.26 -12.73 12.41
CA PRO A 339 -10.87 -13.10 12.66
C PRO A 339 -10.39 -14.29 11.84
N ILE A 340 -11.30 -15.19 11.50
CA ILE A 340 -10.98 -16.39 10.69
C ILE A 340 -10.24 -16.04 9.40
N VAL A 341 -10.57 -14.89 8.79
CA VAL A 341 -9.86 -14.41 7.60
C VAL A 341 -8.39 -14.16 7.94
N GLY A 342 -8.12 -13.41 9.03
CA GLY A 342 -6.76 -13.16 9.50
C GLY A 342 -6.04 -14.45 9.91
N VAL A 343 -6.72 -15.37 10.62
CA VAL A 343 -6.16 -16.66 11.02
C VAL A 343 -5.72 -17.48 9.81
N ILE A 344 -6.57 -17.64 8.80
CA ILE A 344 -6.22 -18.42 7.58
C ILE A 344 -4.97 -17.83 6.92
N PHE A 345 -4.88 -16.51 6.81
CA PHE A 345 -3.74 -15.87 6.16
C PHE A 345 -2.49 -15.78 7.05
N SER A 346 -2.61 -15.80 8.39
CA SER A 346 -1.45 -15.84 9.29
C SER A 346 -0.72 -17.18 9.26
N PHE A 347 -1.40 -18.27 8.89
CA PHE A 347 -0.77 -19.57 8.66
C PHE A 347 -0.19 -19.73 7.24
N MET A 348 -0.34 -18.71 6.40
CA MET A 348 0.18 -18.79 5.04
C MET A 348 1.71 -18.74 5.05
N PRO A 349 2.40 -19.74 4.49
CA PRO A 349 3.85 -19.74 4.44
C PRO A 349 4.41 -18.52 3.68
N ASP A 350 5.49 -17.95 4.21
CA ASP A 350 6.16 -16.80 3.60
C ASP A 350 6.47 -16.95 2.10
N PRO A 351 6.92 -18.11 1.59
CA PRO A 351 7.15 -18.30 0.15
C PRO A 351 5.92 -18.08 -0.73
N VAL A 352 4.72 -18.42 -0.24
CA VAL A 352 3.47 -18.19 -0.97
C VAL A 352 3.21 -16.68 -1.08
N LEU A 353 3.36 -15.97 0.06
CA LEU A 353 3.25 -14.51 0.10
C LEU A 353 4.33 -13.85 -0.75
N GLY A 354 5.57 -14.34 -0.67
CA GLY A 354 6.72 -13.84 -1.41
C GLY A 354 6.53 -13.88 -2.93
N GLY A 355 6.06 -15.03 -3.46
CA GLY A 355 5.81 -15.17 -4.89
C GLY A 355 4.76 -14.19 -5.42
N ALA A 356 3.72 -13.91 -4.65
CA ALA A 356 2.68 -12.94 -5.00
C ALA A 356 3.18 -11.50 -4.87
N THR A 357 3.83 -11.15 -3.75
CA THR A 357 4.26 -9.78 -3.46
C THR A 357 5.38 -9.32 -4.35
N LEU A 358 6.28 -10.21 -4.76
CA LEU A 358 7.37 -9.89 -5.69
C LEU A 358 6.82 -9.32 -7.01
N LEU A 359 5.77 -9.92 -7.57
CA LEU A 359 5.11 -9.40 -8.77
C LEU A 359 4.39 -8.07 -8.47
N MET A 360 3.71 -7.96 -7.33
CA MET A 360 3.02 -6.73 -6.94
C MET A 360 4.01 -5.56 -6.82
N PHE A 361 5.14 -5.74 -6.16
CA PHE A 361 6.17 -4.70 -6.03
C PHE A 361 6.79 -4.31 -7.37
N GLY A 362 7.04 -5.31 -8.24
CA GLY A 362 7.47 -5.06 -9.61
C GLY A 362 6.46 -4.24 -10.42
N THR A 363 5.15 -4.48 -10.23
CA THR A 363 4.11 -3.68 -10.90
C THR A 363 4.04 -2.25 -10.37
N VAL A 364 4.24 -2.03 -9.07
CA VAL A 364 4.35 -0.68 -8.48
C VAL A 364 5.54 0.06 -9.06
N ALA A 365 6.72 -0.56 -9.10
CA ALA A 365 7.91 0.03 -9.72
C ALA A 365 7.65 0.40 -11.19
N SER A 366 7.03 -0.51 -11.94
CA SER A 366 6.66 -0.28 -13.35
C SER A 366 5.68 0.89 -13.53
N ALA A 367 4.73 1.06 -12.60
CA ALA A 367 3.82 2.20 -12.62
C ALA A 367 4.57 3.54 -12.43
N GLY A 368 5.51 3.59 -11.48
CA GLY A 368 6.38 4.75 -11.30
C GLY A 368 7.21 5.08 -12.55
N VAL A 369 7.82 4.06 -13.17
CA VAL A 369 8.56 4.23 -14.45
C VAL A 369 7.64 4.78 -15.54
N LYS A 370 6.40 4.33 -15.66
CA LYS A 370 5.43 4.89 -16.64
C LYS A 370 5.15 6.37 -16.38
N ILE A 371 5.02 6.78 -15.12
CA ILE A 371 4.81 8.19 -14.77
C ILE A 371 6.04 9.01 -15.19
N ILE A 372 7.25 8.55 -14.91
CA ILE A 372 8.50 9.21 -15.34
C ILE A 372 8.53 9.32 -16.88
N ALA A 373 8.27 8.22 -17.59
CA ALA A 373 8.31 8.17 -19.05
C ALA A 373 7.24 9.03 -19.72
N SER A 374 6.16 9.38 -19.02
CA SER A 374 5.14 10.30 -19.52
C SER A 374 5.56 11.77 -19.49
N GLN A 375 6.68 12.09 -18.82
CA GLN A 375 7.24 13.43 -18.73
C GLN A 375 8.32 13.66 -19.78
N GLN A 376 8.53 14.93 -20.11
CA GLN A 376 9.68 15.32 -20.95
C GLN A 376 10.96 15.21 -20.11
N ILE A 377 11.82 14.24 -20.45
CA ILE A 377 13.07 13.99 -19.70
C ILE A 377 14.15 14.90 -20.26
N ASP A 378 14.15 16.15 -19.79
CA ASP A 378 15.17 17.14 -20.08
C ASP A 378 16.44 16.91 -19.20
N ARG A 379 17.43 17.79 -19.33
CA ARG A 379 18.67 17.74 -18.54
C ARG A 379 18.40 17.86 -17.04
N LYS A 380 17.40 18.67 -16.61
CA LYS A 380 17.01 18.82 -15.22
C LYS A 380 16.41 17.51 -14.70
N ALA A 381 15.42 16.96 -15.42
CA ALA A 381 14.77 15.71 -15.06
C ALA A 381 15.79 14.56 -14.92
N THR A 382 16.74 14.46 -15.85
CA THR A 382 17.81 13.47 -15.80
C THR A 382 18.64 13.56 -14.52
N LEU A 383 19.03 14.77 -14.11
CA LEU A 383 19.80 14.98 -12.86
C LEU A 383 18.97 14.66 -11.62
N VAL A 384 17.70 15.06 -11.58
CA VAL A 384 16.79 14.75 -10.46
C VAL A 384 16.63 13.23 -10.31
N ILE A 385 16.39 12.51 -11.42
CA ILE A 385 16.28 11.05 -11.42
C ILE A 385 17.57 10.42 -10.92
N ALA A 386 18.72 10.83 -11.47
CA ALA A 386 20.01 10.25 -11.13
C ALA A 386 20.36 10.42 -9.65
N ILE A 387 20.21 11.62 -9.10
CA ILE A 387 20.46 11.91 -7.68
C ILE A 387 19.52 11.08 -6.79
N SER A 388 18.24 11.07 -7.11
CA SER A 388 17.22 10.44 -6.27
C SER A 388 17.40 8.92 -6.21
N PHE A 389 17.63 8.27 -7.36
CA PHE A 389 17.85 6.83 -7.39
C PHE A 389 19.20 6.45 -6.78
N SER A 390 20.26 7.22 -7.04
CA SER A 390 21.57 6.95 -6.44
C SER A 390 21.54 7.05 -4.92
N MET A 391 20.90 8.08 -4.36
CA MET A 391 20.80 8.22 -2.92
C MET A 391 19.84 7.21 -2.30
N GLY A 392 18.66 7.02 -2.88
CA GLY A 392 17.66 6.10 -2.34
C GLY A 392 18.15 4.64 -2.38
N LEU A 393 18.56 4.15 -3.54
CA LEU A 393 19.04 2.78 -3.68
C LEU A 393 20.40 2.58 -3.00
N GLY A 394 21.26 3.60 -3.00
CA GLY A 394 22.56 3.54 -2.32
C GLY A 394 22.42 3.23 -0.84
N VAL A 395 21.53 3.92 -0.15
CA VAL A 395 21.28 3.69 1.29
C VAL A 395 20.55 2.36 1.53
N GLU A 396 19.63 1.97 0.65
CA GLU A 396 18.93 0.68 0.74
C GLU A 396 19.88 -0.52 0.62
N LEU A 397 20.87 -0.41 -0.27
CA LEU A 397 21.87 -1.47 -0.52
C LEU A 397 22.99 -1.48 0.53
N TYR A 398 23.39 -0.30 1.01
CA TYR A 398 24.49 -0.13 1.96
C TYR A 398 24.08 0.78 3.12
N PRO A 399 23.17 0.34 4.03
CA PRO A 399 22.71 1.13 5.15
C PRO A 399 23.85 1.50 6.13
N ASP A 400 24.90 0.73 6.15
CA ASP A 400 26.09 0.94 7.01
C ASP A 400 26.82 2.25 6.72
N ILE A 401 26.60 2.88 5.56
CA ILE A 401 27.13 4.22 5.25
C ILE A 401 26.68 5.27 6.29
N LEU A 402 25.58 5.02 6.98
CA LEU A 402 25.02 5.90 8.01
C LEU A 402 25.49 5.58 9.43
N MET A 403 26.35 4.58 9.65
CA MET A 403 26.75 4.11 10.99
C MET A 403 27.35 5.22 11.88
N GLN A 404 28.05 6.19 11.30
CA GLN A 404 28.68 7.30 12.04
C GLN A 404 27.69 8.41 12.43
N PHE A 405 26.47 8.37 11.91
CA PHE A 405 25.44 9.36 12.25
C PHE A 405 24.69 8.99 13.54
N PRO A 406 24.14 9.99 14.26
CA PRO A 406 23.24 9.74 15.38
C PRO A 406 22.12 8.77 15.02
N GLU A 407 21.69 7.97 15.98
CA GLU A 407 20.68 6.91 15.77
C GLU A 407 19.39 7.46 15.12
N THR A 408 18.91 8.62 15.54
CA THR A 408 17.73 9.27 14.94
C THR A 408 17.92 9.53 13.46
N ILE A 409 19.07 10.04 13.02
CA ILE A 409 19.37 10.29 11.60
C ILE A 409 19.46 8.98 10.85
N ARG A 410 20.16 8.00 11.42
CA ARG A 410 20.29 6.66 10.84
C ARG A 410 18.92 6.03 10.60
N ASN A 411 18.05 6.05 11.61
CA ASN A 411 16.70 5.47 11.53
C ASN A 411 15.84 6.13 10.47
N ILE A 412 15.91 7.45 10.31
CA ILE A 412 15.16 8.20 9.29
C ILE A 412 15.67 7.92 7.88
N PHE A 413 16.98 7.97 7.69
CA PHE A 413 17.59 7.94 6.35
C PHE A 413 18.02 6.54 5.90
N SER A 414 17.85 5.48 6.70
CA SER A 414 18.10 4.10 6.29
C SER A 414 17.08 3.58 5.26
N SER A 415 15.91 4.20 5.18
CA SER A 415 14.92 3.88 4.14
C SER A 415 15.26 4.53 2.80
N GLY A 416 15.39 3.72 1.77
CA GLY A 416 15.61 4.20 0.40
C GLY A 416 14.47 5.07 -0.12
N ILE A 417 13.24 4.78 0.30
CA ILE A 417 12.05 5.57 -0.04
C ILE A 417 12.17 6.99 0.54
N THR A 418 12.49 7.07 1.84
CA THR A 418 12.63 8.36 2.53
C THR A 418 13.77 9.18 1.94
N THR A 419 14.96 8.58 1.82
CA THR A 419 16.16 9.28 1.36
C THR A 419 16.04 9.68 -0.10
N GLY A 420 15.62 8.76 -0.97
CA GLY A 420 15.44 9.06 -2.39
C GLY A 420 14.26 9.99 -2.67
N GLY A 421 13.16 9.87 -1.91
CA GLY A 421 12.01 10.77 -2.02
C GLY A 421 12.36 12.21 -1.63
N LEU A 422 13.06 12.39 -0.51
CA LEU A 422 13.58 13.71 -0.11
C LEU A 422 14.58 14.25 -1.12
N ALA A 423 15.49 13.41 -1.62
CA ALA A 423 16.43 13.81 -2.67
C ALA A 423 15.71 14.27 -3.94
N ALA A 424 14.60 13.61 -4.33
CA ALA A 424 13.78 14.01 -5.48
C ALA A 424 13.14 15.39 -5.27
N ILE A 425 12.56 15.63 -4.10
CA ILE A 425 11.95 16.90 -3.75
C ILE A 425 13.00 18.02 -3.77
N ILE A 426 14.10 17.84 -3.01
CA ILE A 426 15.14 18.84 -2.85
C ILE A 426 15.83 19.14 -4.19
N SER A 427 16.24 18.10 -4.93
CA SER A 427 16.92 18.29 -6.21
C SER A 427 16.01 18.97 -7.24
N ASN A 428 14.72 18.63 -7.28
CA ASN A 428 13.76 19.30 -8.17
C ASN A 428 13.58 20.78 -7.85
N MET A 429 13.69 21.18 -6.57
CA MET A 429 13.62 22.57 -6.14
C MET A 429 14.90 23.36 -6.43
N VAL A 430 16.05 22.75 -6.18
CA VAL A 430 17.35 23.41 -6.20
C VAL A 430 17.94 23.49 -7.61
N ILE A 431 17.76 22.44 -8.42
CA ILE A 431 18.32 22.39 -9.76
C ILE A 431 17.52 23.33 -10.67
N ARG A 432 18.14 24.47 -11.00
CA ARG A 432 17.66 25.42 -11.97
C ARG A 432 18.63 25.44 -13.16
N ILE A 433 18.23 24.85 -14.28
CA ILE A 433 19.01 24.92 -15.51
C ILE A 433 18.47 26.10 -16.30
N LYS A 434 19.35 27.05 -16.64
CA LYS A 434 19.04 28.08 -17.62
C LYS A 434 19.17 27.40 -18.99
N GLU A 435 18.06 27.33 -19.73
CA GLU A 435 18.07 26.95 -21.15
C GLU A 435 18.79 28.06 -21.98
#